data_81e39e0629be9c1f1ed8ce374dce05aa
#
_entry.id   81e39e0629be9c1f1ed8ce374dce05aa
#
_cell.length_a   1.000
_cell.length_b   1.000
_cell.length_c   1.000
_cell.angle_alpha   90.00
_cell.angle_beta   90.00
_cell.angle_gamma   90.00
#
_symmetry.space_group_name_H-M   'P 1'
#
loop_
_entity.id
_entity.type
_entity.pdbx_description
1 polymer ?
#
loop_
_entity_poly.entity_id
_entity_poly.type
_entity_poly.pdbx_seq_one_letter_code
_entity_poly.pdbx_strand_id
1 'polypeptide(L)'
;MAVYRLEEKCLPMALTFDHVFICSENPDPAERALTDFGLQFGRRRIHRGQGTANACAFFDNAYLELLWRHDDDELQSEVVGPVGLWQRVRWRETGASPFGIALRPEGGEVPVETWPYLAPFLPAGANLPIVTPRFRWQEPLTFISLTSQAPLTWPPERQPPLDHRGGHHRLTGVTVYKPDRQEISEGLKELCNLGALTLKPAAEHHIELEWDGAKCGESHDFRPTLPLTLRW
;
A
#
# COMPACT_ATOMS: atom_id res chain seq x y z
N MET A 1 44.98 29.67 -4.04
CA MET A 1 43.67 29.47 -4.67
C MET A 1 42.98 28.27 -3.98
N ALA A 2 42.04 28.53 -3.10
CA ALA A 2 41.29 27.49 -2.39
C ALA A 2 40.15 27.05 -3.29
N VAL A 3 40.16 25.79 -3.71
CA VAL A 3 39.07 25.16 -4.45
C VAL A 3 38.00 24.74 -3.42
N TYR A 4 36.95 25.52 -3.29
CA TYR A 4 35.75 25.09 -2.55
C TYR A 4 35.07 24.00 -3.36
N ARG A 5 35.17 22.73 -2.91
CA ARG A 5 34.23 21.68 -3.30
C ARG A 5 32.89 22.03 -2.67
N LEU A 6 31.93 22.40 -3.50
CA LEU A 6 30.52 22.35 -3.12
C LEU A 6 30.20 20.86 -2.86
N GLU A 7 29.99 20.51 -1.59
CA GLU A 7 29.30 19.27 -1.26
C GLU A 7 27.89 19.38 -1.88
N GLU A 8 27.64 18.59 -2.92
CA GLU A 8 26.28 18.39 -3.40
C GLU A 8 25.50 17.83 -2.20
N LYS A 9 24.71 18.66 -1.55
CA LYS A 9 23.66 18.21 -0.65
C LYS A 9 22.72 17.35 -1.49
N CYS A 10 22.85 16.04 -1.36
CA CYS A 10 21.86 15.11 -1.86
C CYS A 10 20.52 15.54 -1.28
N LEU A 11 19.61 16.06 -2.12
CA LEU A 11 18.25 16.37 -1.70
C LEU A 11 17.64 15.07 -1.17
N PRO A 12 16.96 15.10 -0.02
CA PRO A 12 16.32 13.90 0.50
C PRO A 12 15.35 13.41 -0.58
N MET A 13 15.43 12.10 -0.87
CA MET A 13 14.57 11.45 -1.85
C MET A 13 13.11 11.61 -1.44
N ALA A 14 12.30 12.15 -2.33
CA ALA A 14 10.86 12.17 -2.14
C ALA A 14 10.32 10.75 -2.40
N LEU A 15 9.51 10.25 -1.46
CA LEU A 15 8.74 9.03 -1.63
C LEU A 15 7.28 9.43 -1.88
N THR A 16 6.70 8.92 -2.95
CA THR A 16 5.29 9.11 -3.27
C THR A 16 4.53 7.80 -3.14
N PHE A 17 3.21 7.86 -2.98
CA PHE A 17 2.39 6.66 -2.95
C PHE A 17 2.34 6.02 -4.33
N ASP A 18 2.61 4.71 -4.38
CA ASP A 18 2.35 3.88 -5.54
C ASP A 18 0.97 3.22 -5.41
N HIS A 19 0.75 2.51 -4.31
CA HIS A 19 -0.55 1.97 -3.98
C HIS A 19 -0.69 1.66 -2.49
N VAL A 20 -1.95 1.49 -2.10
CA VAL A 20 -2.33 0.96 -0.80
C VAL A 20 -3.16 -0.28 -1.04
N PHE A 21 -2.83 -1.40 -0.38
CA PHE A 21 -3.74 -2.53 -0.36
C PHE A 21 -4.44 -2.68 1.00
N ILE A 22 -5.64 -3.22 0.94
CA ILE A 22 -6.44 -3.62 2.11
C ILE A 22 -6.80 -5.09 1.96
N CYS A 23 -6.38 -5.91 2.93
CA CYS A 23 -6.78 -7.31 2.99
C CYS A 23 -8.26 -7.43 3.36
N SER A 24 -9.05 -8.05 2.49
CA SER A 24 -10.47 -8.30 2.68
C SER A 24 -10.73 -9.79 2.84
N GLU A 25 -11.45 -10.17 3.89
CA GLU A 25 -11.90 -11.57 4.08
C GLU A 25 -13.05 -11.92 3.13
N ASN A 26 -13.87 -10.92 2.78
CA ASN A 26 -15.01 -11.05 1.89
C ASN A 26 -14.90 -10.03 0.75
N PRO A 27 -14.23 -10.38 -0.37
CA PRO A 27 -13.94 -9.42 -1.44
C PRO A 27 -15.20 -8.88 -2.14
N ASP A 28 -16.24 -9.70 -2.36
CA ASP A 28 -17.42 -9.27 -3.11
C ASP A 28 -18.24 -8.16 -2.40
N PRO A 29 -18.56 -8.25 -1.10
CA PRO A 29 -19.17 -7.14 -0.38
C PRO A 29 -18.28 -5.89 -0.32
N ALA A 30 -16.96 -6.07 -0.15
CA ALA A 30 -16.03 -4.97 -0.08
C ALA A 30 -15.91 -4.20 -1.41
N GLU A 31 -15.72 -4.93 -2.53
CA GLU A 31 -15.68 -4.33 -3.86
C GLU A 31 -17.01 -3.67 -4.22
N ARG A 32 -18.14 -4.29 -3.87
CA ARG A 32 -19.47 -3.70 -4.08
C ARG A 32 -19.64 -2.39 -3.33
N ALA A 33 -19.29 -2.33 -2.04
CA ALA A 33 -19.40 -1.10 -1.25
C ALA A 33 -18.59 0.05 -1.87
N LEU A 34 -17.37 -0.21 -2.33
CA LEU A 34 -16.54 0.77 -3.01
C LEU A 34 -17.07 1.15 -4.40
N THR A 35 -17.65 0.20 -5.14
CA THR A 35 -18.28 0.45 -6.45
C THR A 35 -19.56 1.29 -6.30
N ASP A 36 -20.38 0.99 -5.30
CA ASP A 36 -21.60 1.77 -5.00
C ASP A 36 -21.25 3.21 -4.58
N PHE A 37 -20.16 3.39 -3.87
CA PHE A 37 -19.58 4.71 -3.56
C PHE A 37 -19.15 5.46 -4.83
N GLY A 38 -18.74 4.75 -5.89
CA GLY A 38 -18.40 5.35 -7.18
C GLY A 38 -17.01 5.02 -7.69
N LEU A 39 -16.26 4.15 -7.01
CA LEU A 39 -14.96 3.70 -7.51
C LEU A 39 -15.14 2.68 -8.64
N GLN A 40 -14.32 2.78 -9.67
CA GLN A 40 -14.27 1.84 -10.79
C GLN A 40 -13.06 0.91 -10.61
N PHE A 41 -13.33 -0.40 -10.59
CA PHE A 41 -12.31 -1.43 -10.48
C PHE A 41 -11.90 -1.99 -11.84
N GLY A 42 -10.61 -2.30 -11.97
CA GLY A 42 -10.08 -3.09 -13.08
C GLY A 42 -10.41 -4.59 -12.94
N ARG A 43 -9.82 -5.40 -13.82
CA ARG A 43 -10.00 -6.86 -13.78
C ARG A 43 -9.33 -7.45 -12.54
N ARG A 44 -10.00 -8.41 -11.90
CA ARG A 44 -9.41 -9.24 -10.85
C ARG A 44 -8.22 -10.05 -11.39
N ARG A 45 -7.18 -10.17 -10.58
CA ARG A 45 -5.96 -10.92 -10.92
C ARG A 45 -5.64 -11.89 -9.80
N ILE A 46 -4.95 -12.98 -10.16
CA ILE A 46 -4.39 -13.96 -9.22
C ILE A 46 -2.88 -13.78 -9.21
N HIS A 47 -2.32 -13.66 -8.02
CA HIS A 47 -0.87 -13.66 -7.80
C HIS A 47 -0.40 -15.11 -7.60
N ARG A 48 -0.14 -15.80 -8.70
CA ARG A 48 0.26 -17.21 -8.69
C ARG A 48 1.53 -17.43 -7.89
N GLY A 49 1.53 -18.45 -7.04
CA GLY A 49 2.63 -18.77 -6.13
C GLY A 49 2.66 -17.89 -4.86
N GLN A 50 1.88 -16.79 -4.79
CA GLN A 50 1.75 -15.97 -3.59
C GLN A 50 0.49 -16.33 -2.79
N GLY A 51 -0.51 -16.95 -3.41
CA GLY A 51 -1.75 -17.37 -2.76
C GLY A 51 -2.77 -16.26 -2.56
N THR A 52 -2.61 -15.12 -3.22
CA THR A 52 -3.56 -14.01 -3.16
C THR A 52 -4.20 -13.72 -4.51
N ALA A 53 -5.36 -13.05 -4.47
CA ALA A 53 -5.97 -12.42 -5.62
C ALA A 53 -6.35 -10.97 -5.28
N ASN A 54 -6.51 -10.13 -6.29
CA ASN A 54 -6.81 -8.72 -6.10
C ASN A 54 -7.81 -8.15 -7.12
N ALA A 55 -8.31 -6.95 -6.78
CA ALA A 55 -8.93 -5.99 -7.69
C ALA A 55 -8.40 -4.59 -7.34
N CYS A 56 -8.14 -3.76 -8.35
CA CYS A 56 -7.55 -2.44 -8.16
C CYS A 56 -8.43 -1.34 -8.75
N ALA A 57 -8.61 -0.25 -7.99
CA ALA A 57 -9.17 1.02 -8.45
C ALA A 57 -8.01 2.01 -8.64
N PHE A 58 -7.84 2.53 -9.86
CA PHE A 58 -6.67 3.32 -10.24
C PHE A 58 -7.00 4.81 -10.27
N PHE A 59 -6.08 5.62 -9.73
CA PHE A 59 -6.12 7.08 -9.71
C PHE A 59 -4.94 7.63 -10.54
N ASP A 60 -4.87 8.92 -10.73
CA ASP A 60 -3.82 9.56 -11.52
C ASP A 60 -2.40 9.19 -11.05
N ASN A 61 -2.20 9.15 -9.74
CA ASN A 61 -0.87 8.96 -9.14
C ASN A 61 -0.67 7.63 -8.41
N ALA A 62 -1.73 6.93 -8.06
CA ALA A 62 -1.67 5.73 -7.22
C ALA A 62 -2.86 4.81 -7.51
N TYR A 63 -2.97 3.68 -6.79
CA TYR A 63 -4.16 2.86 -6.81
C TYR A 63 -4.52 2.28 -5.43
N LEU A 64 -5.80 2.00 -5.23
CA LEU A 64 -6.31 1.22 -4.11
C LEU A 64 -6.49 -0.23 -4.56
N GLU A 65 -5.90 -1.15 -3.83
CA GLU A 65 -5.99 -2.59 -4.09
C GLU A 65 -6.79 -3.27 -2.98
N LEU A 66 -7.84 -3.98 -3.34
CA LEU A 66 -8.43 -5.01 -2.50
C LEU A 66 -7.66 -6.29 -2.71
N LEU A 67 -7.11 -6.86 -1.62
CA LEU A 67 -6.33 -8.10 -1.64
C LEU A 67 -7.05 -9.15 -0.80
N TRP A 68 -7.14 -10.38 -1.30
CA TRP A 68 -7.78 -11.47 -0.55
C TRP A 68 -7.09 -12.81 -0.76
N ARG A 69 -7.44 -13.74 0.09
CA ARG A 69 -6.98 -15.13 0.07
C ARG A 69 -7.48 -15.85 -1.19
N HIS A 70 -6.58 -16.54 -1.86
CA HIS A 70 -6.87 -17.37 -3.02
C HIS A 70 -6.42 -18.82 -2.83
N ASP A 71 -5.20 -19.05 -2.30
CA ASP A 71 -4.62 -20.37 -2.09
C ASP A 71 -3.84 -20.38 -0.76
N ASP A 72 -4.24 -21.28 0.14
CA ASP A 72 -3.71 -21.34 1.51
C ASP A 72 -2.30 -21.95 1.57
N ASP A 73 -2.00 -22.92 0.70
CA ASP A 73 -0.69 -23.58 0.67
C ASP A 73 0.36 -22.60 0.13
N GLU A 74 0.03 -21.85 -0.93
CA GLU A 74 0.91 -20.81 -1.46
C GLU A 74 1.16 -19.69 -0.43
N LEU A 75 0.12 -19.23 0.31
CA LEU A 75 0.24 -18.20 1.35
C LEU A 75 1.17 -18.60 2.51
N GLN A 76 1.25 -19.90 2.82
CA GLN A 76 2.07 -20.43 3.90
C GLN A 76 3.43 -20.97 3.45
N SER A 77 3.76 -20.86 2.16
CA SER A 77 5.04 -21.27 1.63
C SER A 77 6.22 -20.56 2.29
N GLU A 78 7.41 -21.17 2.27
CA GLU A 78 8.64 -20.59 2.84
C GLU A 78 8.98 -19.21 2.25
N VAL A 79 8.63 -18.97 0.98
CA VAL A 79 8.87 -17.71 0.29
C VAL A 79 7.91 -16.61 0.75
N VAL A 80 6.62 -16.94 0.93
CA VAL A 80 5.56 -15.97 1.26
C VAL A 80 5.43 -15.77 2.77
N GLY A 81 5.66 -16.80 3.57
CA GLY A 81 5.50 -16.75 5.03
C GLY A 81 6.15 -15.55 5.72
N PRO A 82 7.40 -15.16 5.39
CA PRO A 82 8.06 -14.00 6.01
C PRO A 82 7.36 -12.66 5.82
N VAL A 83 6.54 -12.50 4.75
CA VAL A 83 5.75 -11.29 4.46
C VAL A 83 4.49 -11.21 5.33
N GLY A 84 4.03 -12.36 5.84
CA GLY A 84 2.87 -12.45 6.74
C GLY A 84 1.53 -12.23 6.04
N LEU A 85 1.41 -12.56 4.76
CA LEU A 85 0.14 -12.41 4.03
C LEU A 85 -0.94 -13.33 4.57
N TRP A 86 -0.60 -14.56 4.98
CA TRP A 86 -1.52 -15.47 5.65
C TRP A 86 -2.19 -14.85 6.89
N GLN A 87 -1.41 -14.15 7.72
CA GLN A 87 -1.92 -13.48 8.90
C GLN A 87 -2.75 -12.26 8.54
N ARG A 88 -2.34 -11.50 7.52
CA ARG A 88 -3.00 -10.25 7.09
C ARG A 88 -4.36 -10.49 6.46
N VAL A 89 -4.53 -11.53 5.66
CA VAL A 89 -5.84 -11.88 5.06
C VAL A 89 -6.83 -12.43 6.10
N ARG A 90 -6.35 -12.78 7.31
CA ARG A 90 -7.12 -13.24 8.47
C ARG A 90 -6.98 -12.26 9.65
N TRP A 91 -6.85 -10.99 9.37
CA TRP A 91 -6.45 -9.98 10.34
C TRP A 91 -7.36 -9.87 11.56
N ARG A 92 -8.65 -10.14 11.42
CA ARG A 92 -9.60 -10.13 12.56
C ARG A 92 -9.34 -11.25 13.56
N GLU A 93 -8.80 -12.38 13.09
CA GLU A 93 -8.45 -13.52 13.94
C GLU A 93 -7.04 -13.38 14.51
N THR A 94 -6.10 -12.89 13.70
CA THR A 94 -4.67 -12.89 14.03
C THR A 94 -4.18 -11.60 14.70
N GLY A 95 -4.94 -10.52 14.63
CA GLY A 95 -4.51 -9.19 15.07
C GLY A 95 -3.46 -8.57 14.17
N ALA A 96 -3.21 -9.12 12.97
CA ALA A 96 -2.30 -8.55 12.00
C ALA A 96 -2.85 -7.26 11.39
N SER A 97 -1.97 -6.38 10.91
CA SER A 97 -2.39 -5.22 10.12
C SER A 97 -2.89 -5.69 8.74
N PRO A 98 -4.12 -5.35 8.34
CA PRO A 98 -4.65 -5.72 7.03
C PRO A 98 -4.11 -4.86 5.88
N PHE A 99 -3.19 -3.94 6.16
CA PHE A 99 -2.75 -2.93 5.20
C PHE A 99 -1.38 -3.23 4.61
N GLY A 100 -1.21 -2.85 3.34
CA GLY A 100 0.07 -2.69 2.69
C GLY A 100 0.20 -1.32 2.06
N ILE A 101 1.42 -0.78 2.07
CA ILE A 101 1.73 0.54 1.53
C ILE A 101 2.95 0.41 0.64
N ALA A 102 2.74 0.58 -0.65
CA ALA A 102 3.80 0.66 -1.64
C ALA A 102 4.20 2.12 -1.86
N LEU A 103 5.48 2.38 -1.76
CA LEU A 103 6.06 3.70 -1.98
C LEU A 103 6.88 3.70 -3.26
N ARG A 104 6.74 4.74 -4.05
CA ARG A 104 7.49 4.98 -5.29
C ARG A 104 8.62 5.94 -5.02
N PRO A 105 9.89 5.56 -5.31
CA PRO A 105 11.00 6.49 -5.17
C PRO A 105 11.00 7.50 -6.33
N GLU A 106 11.18 8.78 -6.01
CA GLU A 106 11.38 9.85 -7.00
C GLU A 106 12.88 10.16 -7.13
N GLY A 107 13.64 9.21 -7.70
CA GLY A 107 15.10 9.31 -7.87
C GLY A 107 15.90 8.99 -6.60
N GLY A 108 17.20 8.76 -6.72
CA GLY A 108 18.11 8.52 -5.60
C GLY A 108 18.03 7.12 -4.96
N GLU A 109 18.67 6.98 -3.80
CA GLU A 109 18.65 5.75 -3.01
C GLU A 109 17.48 5.74 -2.03
N VAL A 110 16.90 4.58 -1.79
CA VAL A 110 15.84 4.42 -0.79
C VAL A 110 16.42 4.68 0.60
N PRO A 111 15.94 5.67 1.37
CA PRO A 111 16.59 6.11 2.59
C PRO A 111 16.30 5.22 3.81
N VAL A 112 15.78 4.00 3.59
CA VAL A 112 15.43 3.05 4.64
C VAL A 112 15.98 1.67 4.32
N GLU A 113 16.30 0.90 5.36
CA GLU A 113 16.74 -0.47 5.21
C GLU A 113 15.61 -1.36 4.66
N THR A 114 15.93 -2.21 3.69
CA THR A 114 14.99 -3.15 3.07
C THR A 114 15.56 -4.55 2.97
N TRP A 115 14.68 -5.54 2.88
CA TRP A 115 15.06 -6.91 2.53
C TRP A 115 14.31 -7.36 1.26
N PRO A 116 14.94 -8.19 0.40
CA PRO A 116 14.33 -8.62 -0.85
C PRO A 116 13.26 -9.69 -0.60
N TYR A 117 12.04 -9.46 -1.12
CA TYR A 117 11.00 -10.46 -1.25
C TYR A 117 10.92 -10.93 -2.72
N LEU A 118 11.27 -12.18 -2.94
CA LEU A 118 11.22 -12.84 -4.25
C LEU A 118 9.76 -13.26 -4.55
N ALA A 119 8.89 -12.29 -4.80
CA ALA A 119 7.48 -12.55 -5.02
C ALA A 119 7.27 -13.52 -6.21
N PRO A 120 6.61 -14.68 -6.02
CA PRO A 120 6.57 -15.74 -7.05
C PRO A 120 5.91 -15.32 -8.36
N PHE A 121 5.04 -14.32 -8.33
CA PHE A 121 4.35 -13.80 -9.51
C PHE A 121 5.18 -12.79 -10.32
N LEU A 122 6.34 -12.37 -9.81
CA LEU A 122 7.25 -11.49 -10.53
C LEU A 122 8.14 -12.26 -11.52
N PRO A 123 8.66 -11.59 -12.55
CA PRO A 123 9.68 -12.19 -13.42
C PRO A 123 10.90 -12.70 -12.64
N ALA A 124 11.53 -13.76 -13.13
CA ALA A 124 12.72 -14.34 -12.51
C ALA A 124 13.81 -13.28 -12.26
N GLY A 125 14.34 -13.25 -11.04
CA GLY A 125 15.35 -12.29 -10.61
C GLY A 125 14.82 -10.94 -10.10
N ALA A 126 13.54 -10.64 -10.30
CA ALA A 126 12.92 -9.46 -9.70
C ALA A 126 12.55 -9.73 -8.23
N ASN A 127 12.67 -8.70 -7.40
CA ASN A 127 12.25 -8.75 -5.99
C ASN A 127 11.61 -7.44 -5.57
N LEU A 128 10.74 -7.50 -4.56
CA LEU A 128 10.19 -6.31 -3.90
C LEU A 128 11.06 -5.99 -2.68
N PRO A 129 11.63 -4.77 -2.59
CA PRO A 129 12.32 -4.32 -1.39
C PRO A 129 11.30 -4.04 -0.27
N ILE A 130 11.28 -4.88 0.76
CA ILE A 130 10.34 -4.75 1.88
C ILE A 130 11.01 -3.98 3.02
N VAL A 131 10.34 -2.95 3.54
CA VAL A 131 10.76 -2.15 4.70
C VAL A 131 10.34 -2.81 6.01
N THR A 132 9.08 -3.30 6.07
CA THR A 132 8.58 -4.00 7.26
C THR A 132 9.42 -5.24 7.57
N PRO A 133 9.96 -5.41 8.79
CA PRO A 133 10.76 -6.56 9.13
C PRO A 133 10.00 -7.89 8.95
N ARG A 134 10.74 -8.96 8.67
CA ARG A 134 10.16 -10.30 8.51
C ARG A 134 9.37 -10.69 9.77
N PHE A 135 8.24 -11.35 9.58
CA PHE A 135 7.35 -11.81 10.65
C PHE A 135 6.78 -10.70 11.55
N ARG A 136 6.84 -9.43 11.12
CA ARG A 136 6.28 -8.28 11.83
C ARG A 136 4.90 -7.90 11.27
N TRP A 137 3.98 -8.82 11.26
CA TRP A 137 2.67 -8.67 10.60
C TRP A 137 1.68 -7.73 11.30
N GLN A 138 1.97 -7.25 12.52
CA GLN A 138 1.15 -6.25 13.22
C GLN A 138 1.35 -4.83 12.66
N GLU A 139 2.44 -4.60 11.95
CA GLU A 139 2.68 -3.37 11.20
C GLU A 139 2.10 -3.47 9.78
N PRO A 140 1.74 -2.34 9.14
CA PRO A 140 1.42 -2.37 7.71
C PRO A 140 2.60 -2.94 6.92
N LEU A 141 2.33 -3.75 5.92
CA LEU A 141 3.38 -4.23 5.00
C LEU A 141 3.83 -3.08 4.13
N THR A 142 4.99 -2.51 4.43
CA THR A 142 5.53 -1.38 3.69
C THR A 142 6.67 -1.83 2.80
N PHE A 143 6.66 -1.41 1.54
CA PHE A 143 7.63 -1.83 0.53
C PHE A 143 7.81 -0.77 -0.56
N ILE A 144 8.89 -0.92 -1.32
CA ILE A 144 9.23 -0.02 -2.42
C ILE A 144 8.73 -0.62 -3.73
N SER A 145 8.00 0.17 -4.49
CA SER A 145 7.51 -0.21 -5.80
C SER A 145 8.65 -0.37 -6.81
N LEU A 146 8.49 -1.33 -7.73
CA LEU A 146 9.42 -1.54 -8.84
C LEU A 146 9.17 -0.58 -10.02
N THR A 147 8.06 0.15 -10.00
CA THR A 147 7.74 1.13 -11.04
C THR A 147 8.00 2.55 -10.54
N SER A 148 8.57 3.37 -11.42
CA SER A 148 8.69 4.82 -11.22
C SER A 148 7.53 5.61 -11.85
N GLN A 149 6.58 4.92 -12.50
CA GLN A 149 5.51 5.54 -13.28
C GLN A 149 4.18 5.51 -12.54
N ALA A 150 3.49 6.64 -12.50
CA ALA A 150 2.12 6.76 -12.02
C ALA A 150 1.11 6.21 -13.06
N PRO A 151 -0.07 5.69 -12.65
CA PRO A 151 -1.05 5.14 -13.58
C PRO A 151 -1.41 6.06 -14.75
N LEU A 152 -1.56 7.36 -14.51
CA LEU A 152 -1.85 8.35 -15.55
C LEU A 152 -0.79 8.41 -16.66
N THR A 153 0.46 8.05 -16.34
CA THR A 153 1.58 8.10 -17.28
C THR A 153 1.88 6.75 -17.97
N TRP A 154 1.07 5.73 -17.72
CA TRP A 154 1.25 4.44 -18.38
C TRP A 154 0.91 4.55 -19.88
N PRO A 155 1.55 3.73 -20.73
CA PRO A 155 1.22 3.68 -22.14
C PRO A 155 -0.28 3.42 -22.38
N PRO A 156 -0.90 4.02 -23.41
CA PRO A 156 -2.34 3.93 -23.67
C PRO A 156 -2.88 2.50 -23.68
N GLU A 157 -2.12 1.54 -24.23
CA GLU A 157 -2.48 0.13 -24.29
C GLU A 157 -2.49 -0.58 -22.94
N ARG A 158 -1.90 0.03 -21.92
CA ARG A 158 -1.83 -0.50 -20.53
C ARG A 158 -2.59 0.37 -19.54
N GLN A 159 -3.09 1.52 -19.99
CA GLN A 159 -3.76 2.47 -19.10
C GLN A 159 -5.05 1.87 -18.54
N PRO A 160 -5.21 1.82 -17.22
CA PRO A 160 -6.44 1.39 -16.59
C PRO A 160 -7.50 2.49 -16.67
N PRO A 161 -8.78 2.18 -16.37
CA PRO A 161 -9.78 3.21 -16.16
C PRO A 161 -9.40 4.07 -14.96
N LEU A 162 -9.35 5.39 -15.14
CA LEU A 162 -9.03 6.40 -14.12
C LEU A 162 -10.26 7.22 -13.70
N ASP A 163 -11.36 7.11 -14.45
CA ASP A 163 -12.58 7.87 -14.18
C ASP A 163 -13.39 7.20 -13.08
N HIS A 164 -13.58 7.93 -11.99
CA HIS A 164 -14.44 7.54 -10.88
C HIS A 164 -15.67 8.45 -10.83
N ARG A 165 -16.87 7.88 -10.61
CA ARG A 165 -18.11 8.65 -10.57
C ARG A 165 -18.11 9.77 -9.53
N GLY A 166 -17.33 9.62 -8.44
CA GLY A 166 -17.13 10.63 -7.40
C GLY A 166 -16.11 11.74 -7.76
N GLY A 167 -15.44 11.66 -8.92
CA GLY A 167 -14.45 12.66 -9.33
C GLY A 167 -13.17 12.65 -8.50
N HIS A 168 -12.80 11.51 -7.92
CA HIS A 168 -11.57 11.37 -7.12
C HIS A 168 -10.38 11.07 -8.05
N HIS A 169 -9.36 11.93 -8.03
CA HIS A 169 -8.25 11.86 -8.98
C HIS A 169 -6.92 11.46 -8.33
N ARG A 170 -6.58 12.01 -7.19
CA ARG A 170 -5.23 11.86 -6.62
C ARG A 170 -5.26 11.46 -5.16
N LEU A 171 -4.57 10.39 -4.82
CA LEU A 171 -4.27 10.05 -3.42
C LEU A 171 -3.24 11.06 -2.89
N THR A 172 -3.60 11.82 -1.86
CA THR A 172 -2.78 12.90 -1.28
C THR A 172 -2.32 12.62 0.14
N GLY A 173 -2.96 11.69 0.86
CA GLY A 173 -2.57 11.34 2.22
C GLY A 173 -2.97 9.93 2.61
N VAL A 174 -2.15 9.32 3.47
CA VAL A 174 -2.41 8.00 4.07
C VAL A 174 -2.15 8.10 5.57
N THR A 175 -3.19 7.87 6.37
CA THR A 175 -3.09 7.74 7.82
C THR A 175 -3.48 6.33 8.22
N VAL A 176 -2.54 5.61 8.85
CA VAL A 176 -2.79 4.27 9.38
C VAL A 176 -3.03 4.37 10.88
N TYR A 177 -4.14 3.86 11.32
CA TYR A 177 -4.49 3.69 12.73
C TYR A 177 -4.19 2.26 13.14
N LYS A 178 -3.44 2.08 14.23
CA LYS A 178 -3.05 0.77 14.74
C LYS A 178 -3.27 0.66 16.25
N PRO A 179 -3.54 -0.54 16.77
CA PRO A 179 -3.56 -0.77 18.21
C PRO A 179 -2.23 -0.37 18.87
N ASP A 180 -2.30 0.42 19.94
CA ASP A 180 -1.14 1.08 20.61
C ASP A 180 -0.30 0.14 21.48
N ARG A 181 -0.30 -1.16 21.19
CA ARG A 181 0.32 -2.16 22.09
C ARG A 181 1.76 -2.55 21.73
N GLN A 182 2.33 -1.99 20.65
CA GLN A 182 3.64 -2.43 20.15
C GLN A 182 4.49 -1.29 19.62
N GLU A 183 5.78 -1.33 19.95
CA GLU A 183 6.77 -0.49 19.29
C GLU A 183 6.77 -0.77 17.79
N ILE A 184 6.91 0.30 17.00
CA ILE A 184 7.06 0.22 15.55
C ILE A 184 8.54 0.04 15.19
N SER A 185 8.79 -0.61 14.05
CA SER A 185 10.14 -0.82 13.52
C SER A 185 10.82 0.49 13.14
N GLU A 186 12.16 0.49 13.14
CA GLU A 186 12.93 1.69 12.77
C GLU A 186 12.64 2.14 11.33
N GLY A 187 12.51 1.21 10.39
CA GLY A 187 12.15 1.56 9.01
C GLY A 187 10.80 2.27 8.91
N LEU A 188 9.80 1.84 9.68
CA LEU A 188 8.49 2.48 9.71
C LEU A 188 8.53 3.85 10.40
N LYS A 189 9.34 4.01 11.47
CA LYS A 189 9.59 5.32 12.10
C LYS A 189 10.22 6.29 11.11
N GLU A 190 11.22 5.82 10.36
CA GLU A 190 11.92 6.67 9.38
C GLU A 190 10.98 7.12 8.27
N LEU A 191 10.12 6.24 7.74
CA LEU A 191 9.10 6.64 6.76
C LEU A 191 8.12 7.68 7.30
N CYS A 192 7.76 7.59 8.57
CA CYS A 192 6.94 8.63 9.22
C CYS A 192 7.70 9.96 9.35
N ASN A 193 8.98 9.93 9.73
CA ASN A 193 9.83 11.11 9.83
C ASN A 193 10.03 11.80 8.47
N LEU A 194 10.09 11.04 7.40
CA LEU A 194 10.15 11.54 6.03
C LEU A 194 8.80 12.09 5.52
N GLY A 195 7.74 11.94 6.30
CA GLY A 195 6.39 12.37 5.89
C GLY A 195 5.74 11.48 4.85
N ALA A 196 6.31 10.30 4.58
CA ALA A 196 5.77 9.36 3.59
C ALA A 196 4.46 8.71 4.03
N LEU A 197 4.20 8.62 5.34
CA LEU A 197 2.93 8.16 5.89
C LEU A 197 2.73 8.68 7.32
N THR A 198 1.48 8.64 7.79
CA THR A 198 1.14 9.01 9.17
C THR A 198 0.65 7.78 9.93
N LEU A 199 1.18 7.56 11.15
CA LEU A 199 0.69 6.54 12.07
C LEU A 199 0.01 7.19 13.27
N LYS A 200 -1.14 6.64 13.66
CA LYS A 200 -1.88 7.07 14.85
C LYS A 200 -2.30 5.87 15.70
N PRO A 201 -2.30 6.00 17.05
CA PRO A 201 -2.85 4.97 17.92
C PRO A 201 -4.38 4.92 17.81
N ALA A 202 -4.94 3.70 17.90
CA ALA A 202 -6.37 3.45 17.93
C ALA A 202 -6.70 2.14 18.65
N ALA A 203 -7.98 1.87 18.89
CA ALA A 203 -8.41 0.59 19.47
C ALA A 203 -8.30 -0.57 18.45
N GLU A 204 -8.49 -0.29 17.17
CA GLU A 204 -8.53 -1.26 16.09
C GLU A 204 -7.74 -0.76 14.88
N HIS A 205 -7.36 -1.69 14.00
CA HIS A 205 -6.77 -1.35 12.72
C HIS A 205 -7.76 -0.59 11.85
N HIS A 206 -7.35 0.56 11.33
CA HIS A 206 -8.10 1.40 10.42
C HIS A 206 -7.17 2.17 9.52
N ILE A 207 -7.59 2.47 8.30
CA ILE A 207 -6.85 3.34 7.38
C ILE A 207 -7.74 4.47 6.88
N GLU A 208 -7.19 5.65 6.83
CA GLU A 208 -7.80 6.82 6.22
C GLU A 208 -7.00 7.22 4.99
N LEU A 209 -7.66 7.27 3.85
CA LEU A 209 -7.09 7.73 2.58
C LEU A 209 -7.68 9.08 2.24
N GLU A 210 -6.81 10.04 1.95
CA GLU A 210 -7.18 11.39 1.56
C GLU A 210 -6.99 11.56 0.06
N TRP A 211 -8.02 12.04 -0.62
CA TRP A 211 -8.00 12.40 -2.02
C TRP A 211 -8.08 13.90 -2.23
N ASP A 212 -7.38 14.37 -3.27
CA ASP A 212 -7.43 15.73 -3.78
C ASP A 212 -7.21 16.82 -2.70
N GLY A 213 -6.50 16.46 -1.61
CA GLY A 213 -6.19 17.33 -0.49
C GLY A 213 -7.39 17.58 0.43
N ALA A 214 -8.38 16.70 0.45
CA ALA A 214 -9.62 16.79 1.23
C ALA A 214 -10.34 18.17 1.08
N LYS A 215 -10.31 18.73 -0.12
CA LYS A 215 -10.81 20.10 -0.39
C LYS A 215 -12.31 20.25 -0.20
N CYS A 216 -13.08 19.19 -0.39
CA CYS A 216 -14.53 19.20 -0.19
C CYS A 216 -14.92 19.10 1.29
N GLY A 217 -14.02 18.62 2.15
CA GLY A 217 -14.28 18.44 3.58
C GLY A 217 -15.24 17.30 3.90
N GLU A 218 -15.45 16.40 2.95
CA GLU A 218 -16.36 15.26 3.07
C GLU A 218 -15.60 13.96 3.40
N SER A 219 -16.30 12.98 3.94
CA SER A 219 -15.76 11.67 4.23
C SER A 219 -16.80 10.57 4.17
N HIS A 220 -16.36 9.34 3.90
CA HIS A 220 -17.18 8.13 3.94
C HIS A 220 -16.47 7.01 4.69
N ASP A 221 -17.15 6.42 5.68
CA ASP A 221 -16.64 5.32 6.49
C ASP A 221 -17.24 4.00 6.00
N PHE A 222 -16.39 3.06 5.60
CA PHE A 222 -16.78 1.75 5.06
C PHE A 222 -16.93 0.66 6.13
N ARG A 223 -16.70 0.98 7.40
CA ARG A 223 -16.85 -0.01 8.47
C ARG A 223 -18.31 -0.43 8.66
N PRO A 224 -18.62 -1.67 8.99
CA PRO A 224 -17.66 -2.76 9.32
C PRO A 224 -17.15 -3.55 8.11
N THR A 225 -17.59 -3.24 6.90
CA THR A 225 -17.22 -4.00 5.68
C THR A 225 -15.72 -3.95 5.40
N LEU A 226 -15.13 -2.76 5.46
CA LEU A 226 -13.69 -2.51 5.35
C LEU A 226 -13.22 -1.58 6.46
N PRO A 227 -12.01 -1.76 6.99
CA PRO A 227 -11.41 -0.85 7.96
C PRO A 227 -10.87 0.43 7.29
N LEU A 228 -11.73 1.13 6.55
CA LEU A 228 -11.37 2.21 5.64
C LEU A 228 -12.29 3.42 5.83
N THR A 229 -11.70 4.61 5.87
CA THR A 229 -12.38 5.88 5.63
C THR A 229 -11.74 6.58 4.43
N LEU A 230 -12.56 7.14 3.58
CA LEU A 230 -12.15 8.00 2.48
C LEU A 230 -12.49 9.45 2.81
N ARG A 231 -11.57 10.38 2.49
CA ARG A 231 -11.76 11.83 2.66
C ARG A 231 -11.43 12.56 1.36
N TRP A 232 -12.25 13.55 0.99
CA TRP A 232 -12.04 14.34 -0.24
C TRP A 232 -12.51 15.78 -0.14
#